data_c01f8e466d5e55a802778e924163d256
#
_entry.id   c01f8e466d5e55a802778e924163d256
#
_cell.length_a   1.000
_cell.length_b   1.000
_cell.length_c   1.000
_cell.angle_alpha   90.00
_cell.angle_beta   90.00
_cell.angle_gamma   90.00
#
_symmetry.space_group_name_H-M   'P 1'
#
loop_
_entity.id
_entity.type
_entity.pdbx_description
1 polymer ?
#
loop_
_entity_poly.entity_id
_entity_poly.type
_entity_poly.pdbx_seq_one_letter_code
_entity_poly.pdbx_strand_id
1 'polypeptide(L)'
;ENKNSPSVIALTRQKTNPVRKDYSDINQSSKGAYEIMRTGDDLKLILISSGSEIDLACKISHKLATENIYSKVISMPCHEIFDLQNDNYKSEILTKNVMKVSIEASETGYWKKYTGTNGLNFGIDGFGKSAPYKDIYDHFKLNEENIVNKINEKMWKQKLE
;
A
#
# COMPACT_ATOMS: atom_id res chain seq x y z
N GLU A 1 -12.79 15.99 -16.95
CA GLU A 1 -11.43 16.24 -17.48
C GLU A 1 -10.82 17.48 -16.83
N ASN A 2 -9.62 17.34 -16.26
CA ASN A 2 -8.88 18.48 -15.75
C ASN A 2 -8.17 19.17 -16.93
N LYS A 3 -8.68 20.33 -17.34
CA LYS A 3 -8.14 21.08 -18.48
C LYS A 3 -7.01 22.04 -18.10
N ASN A 4 -6.75 22.21 -16.81
CA ASN A 4 -5.88 23.29 -16.30
C ASN A 4 -4.55 22.77 -15.76
N SER A 5 -4.30 21.47 -15.77
CA SER A 5 -3.03 20.89 -15.34
C SER A 5 -2.64 19.68 -16.18
N PRO A 6 -1.33 19.47 -16.43
CA PRO A 6 -0.85 18.28 -17.08
C PRO A 6 -1.04 17.06 -16.19
N SER A 7 -1.14 15.87 -16.79
CA SER A 7 -1.17 14.59 -16.10
C SER A 7 -0.10 13.69 -16.65
N VAL A 8 0.65 13.01 -15.76
CA VAL A 8 1.65 12.01 -16.12
C VAL A 8 1.18 10.66 -15.57
N ILE A 9 1.19 9.64 -16.43
CA ILE A 9 0.87 8.27 -16.03
C ILE A 9 2.15 7.45 -16.16
N ALA A 10 2.68 6.99 -15.03
CA ALA A 10 3.82 6.09 -14.99
C ALA A 10 3.30 4.64 -14.85
N LEU A 11 3.68 3.79 -15.79
CA LEU A 11 3.27 2.38 -15.82
C LEU A 11 4.49 1.48 -15.66
N THR A 12 4.34 0.38 -14.91
CA THR A 12 5.38 -0.64 -14.79
C THR A 12 5.58 -1.38 -16.12
N ARG A 13 6.80 -1.81 -16.38
CA ARG A 13 7.12 -2.73 -17.49
C ARG A 13 6.94 -4.20 -17.11
N GLN A 14 6.71 -4.49 -15.84
CA GLN A 14 6.52 -5.84 -15.34
C GLN A 14 5.11 -6.33 -15.65
N LYS A 15 4.97 -7.64 -15.84
CA LYS A 15 3.68 -8.29 -15.93
C LYS A 15 3.06 -8.30 -14.52
N THR A 16 1.92 -7.65 -14.37
CA THR A 16 1.16 -7.62 -13.12
C THR A 16 -0.08 -8.51 -13.21
N ASN A 17 -0.49 -9.08 -12.09
CA ASN A 17 -1.75 -9.80 -12.01
C ASN A 17 -2.92 -8.81 -11.88
N PRO A 18 -4.06 -9.07 -12.53
CA PRO A 18 -5.26 -8.27 -12.30
C PRO A 18 -5.76 -8.47 -10.88
N VAL A 19 -5.79 -7.40 -10.10
CA VAL A 19 -6.24 -7.45 -8.69
C VAL A 19 -7.73 -7.17 -8.54
N ARG A 20 -8.33 -6.44 -9.47
CA ARG A 20 -9.79 -6.29 -9.56
C ARG A 20 -10.36 -7.44 -10.41
N LYS A 21 -11.26 -8.20 -9.81
CA LYS A 21 -11.88 -9.36 -10.47
C LYS A 21 -13.21 -9.01 -11.12
N ASP A 22 -13.89 -7.99 -10.58
CA ASP A 22 -15.23 -7.61 -11.01
C ASP A 22 -15.19 -6.31 -11.82
N TYR A 23 -16.06 -6.24 -12.81
CA TYR A 23 -16.30 -5.02 -13.58
C TYR A 23 -17.02 -3.98 -12.69
N SER A 24 -16.63 -2.72 -12.84
CA SER A 24 -17.30 -1.59 -12.21
C SER A 24 -17.33 -0.41 -13.17
N ASP A 25 -18.51 0.18 -13.34
CA ASP A 25 -18.68 1.43 -14.10
C ASP A 25 -18.06 2.63 -13.37
N ILE A 26 -17.74 2.46 -12.08
CA ILE A 26 -17.16 3.52 -11.26
C ILE A 26 -15.65 3.55 -11.48
N ASN A 27 -15.13 4.69 -11.94
CA ASN A 27 -13.69 4.93 -11.96
C ASN A 27 -13.17 5.18 -10.54
N GLN A 28 -12.80 4.11 -9.83
CA GLN A 28 -12.28 4.22 -8.46
C GLN A 28 -10.99 5.04 -8.36
N SER A 29 -10.14 4.98 -9.40
CA SER A 29 -8.89 5.76 -9.44
C SER A 29 -9.13 7.28 -9.49
N SER A 30 -10.34 7.73 -9.82
CA SER A 30 -10.70 9.15 -9.88
C SER A 30 -10.61 9.87 -8.53
N LYS A 31 -10.56 9.11 -7.42
CA LYS A 31 -10.41 9.64 -6.05
C LYS A 31 -8.95 9.56 -5.54
N GLY A 32 -8.02 9.06 -6.36
CA GLY A 32 -6.60 8.99 -6.03
C GLY A 32 -6.18 7.81 -5.16
N ALA A 33 -7.08 7.31 -4.32
CA ALA A 33 -6.90 6.08 -3.55
C ALA A 33 -8.24 5.38 -3.36
N TYR A 34 -8.24 4.05 -3.27
CA TYR A 34 -9.43 3.25 -3.03
C TYR A 34 -9.10 1.88 -2.45
N GLU A 35 -10.05 1.27 -1.76
CA GLU A 35 -9.92 -0.09 -1.23
C GLU A 35 -10.02 -1.12 -2.35
N ILE A 36 -9.05 -2.05 -2.41
CA ILE A 36 -9.03 -3.18 -3.36
C ILE A 36 -9.57 -4.45 -2.74
N MET A 37 -9.16 -4.73 -1.51
CA MET A 37 -9.58 -5.93 -0.79
C MET A 37 -9.53 -5.74 0.71
N ARG A 38 -10.22 -6.64 1.40
CA ARG A 38 -10.27 -6.71 2.86
C ARG A 38 -10.33 -8.18 3.29
N THR A 39 -9.65 -8.52 4.36
CA THR A 39 -9.61 -9.90 4.90
C THR A 39 -10.50 -10.13 6.12
N GLY A 40 -11.09 -9.07 6.68
CA GLY A 40 -12.01 -9.15 7.81
C GLY A 40 -12.44 -7.76 8.29
N ASP A 41 -13.40 -7.70 9.22
CA ASP A 41 -13.98 -6.44 9.72
C ASP A 41 -13.20 -5.83 10.88
N ASP A 42 -12.60 -6.65 11.76
CA ASP A 42 -11.76 -6.20 12.88
C ASP A 42 -10.36 -5.83 12.40
N LEU A 43 -10.27 -4.72 11.68
CA LEU A 43 -9.03 -4.28 11.03
C LEU A 43 -7.96 -3.90 12.05
N LYS A 44 -6.80 -4.55 11.94
CA LYS A 44 -5.57 -4.24 12.67
C LYS A 44 -4.56 -3.47 11.82
N LEU A 45 -4.73 -3.54 10.49
CA LEU A 45 -3.71 -3.07 9.54
C LEU A 45 -4.35 -2.49 8.29
N ILE A 46 -3.72 -1.46 7.73
CA ILE A 46 -3.98 -0.95 6.38
C ILE A 46 -2.67 -1.04 5.59
N LEU A 47 -2.69 -1.80 4.50
CA LEU A 47 -1.59 -1.88 3.55
C LEU A 47 -1.86 -0.89 2.42
N ILE A 48 -0.91 0.00 2.14
CA ILE A 48 -1.03 1.04 1.11
C ILE A 48 0.04 0.78 0.06
N SER A 49 -0.36 0.76 -1.20
CA SER A 49 0.55 0.47 -2.31
C SER A 49 0.04 1.06 -3.62
N SER A 50 0.85 1.04 -4.65
CA SER A 50 0.42 1.36 -6.01
C SER A 50 1.04 0.42 -7.05
N GLY A 51 0.53 0.45 -8.26
CA GLY A 51 1.12 -0.24 -9.41
C GLY A 51 1.47 -1.72 -9.17
N SER A 52 2.72 -2.06 -9.37
CA SER A 52 3.24 -3.44 -9.29
C SER A 52 3.26 -4.02 -7.88
N GLU A 53 3.35 -3.18 -6.84
CA GLU A 53 3.46 -3.62 -5.45
C GLU A 53 2.12 -4.02 -4.83
N ILE A 54 1.00 -3.73 -5.50
CA ILE A 54 -0.35 -4.11 -5.04
C ILE A 54 -0.49 -5.64 -4.89
N ASP A 55 0.05 -6.42 -5.83
CA ASP A 55 0.01 -7.89 -5.74
C ASP A 55 0.75 -8.39 -4.49
N LEU A 56 1.89 -7.78 -4.17
CA LEU A 56 2.63 -8.07 -2.94
C LEU A 56 1.83 -7.71 -1.69
N ALA A 57 1.21 -6.53 -1.68
CA ALA A 57 0.36 -6.10 -0.57
C ALA A 57 -0.83 -7.05 -0.34
N CYS A 58 -1.47 -7.54 -1.43
CA CYS A 58 -2.54 -8.52 -1.34
C CYS A 58 -2.06 -9.86 -0.76
N LYS A 59 -0.89 -10.37 -1.20
CA LYS A 59 -0.29 -11.61 -0.65
C LYS A 59 -0.01 -11.47 0.85
N ILE A 60 0.59 -10.36 1.25
CA ILE A 60 0.87 -10.05 2.66
C ILE A 60 -0.43 -10.01 3.47
N SER A 61 -1.48 -9.37 2.95
CA SER A 61 -2.79 -9.32 3.60
C SER A 61 -3.37 -10.71 3.83
N HIS A 62 -3.31 -11.59 2.83
CA HIS A 62 -3.76 -12.99 2.97
C HIS A 62 -2.91 -13.76 3.97
N LYS A 63 -1.59 -13.60 3.94
CA LYS A 63 -0.68 -14.27 4.88
C LYS A 63 -0.98 -13.86 6.33
N LEU A 64 -1.11 -12.57 6.60
CA LEU A 64 -1.42 -12.06 7.93
C LEU A 64 -2.81 -12.50 8.42
N ALA A 65 -3.78 -12.65 7.52
CA ALA A 65 -5.11 -13.16 7.88
C ALA A 65 -5.06 -14.59 8.42
N THR A 66 -4.12 -15.43 7.98
CA THR A 66 -3.91 -16.78 8.56
C THR A 66 -3.41 -16.72 10.01
N GLU A 67 -2.90 -15.57 10.44
CA GLU A 67 -2.45 -15.28 11.81
C GLU A 67 -3.48 -14.45 12.59
N ASN A 68 -4.73 -14.34 12.09
CA ASN A 68 -5.81 -13.52 12.64
C ASN A 68 -5.50 -12.00 12.69
N ILE A 69 -4.61 -11.53 11.83
CA ILE A 69 -4.31 -10.12 11.63
C ILE A 69 -5.03 -9.66 10.36
N TYR A 70 -6.25 -9.13 10.56
CA TYR A 70 -7.08 -8.67 9.45
C TYR A 70 -6.67 -7.29 8.97
N SER A 71 -6.68 -7.14 7.65
CA SER A 71 -6.23 -5.92 6.99
C SER A 71 -7.09 -5.56 5.79
N LYS A 72 -7.00 -4.30 5.38
CA LYS A 72 -7.45 -3.87 4.07
C LYS A 72 -6.27 -3.39 3.23
N VAL A 73 -6.35 -3.61 1.92
CA VAL A 73 -5.36 -3.15 0.93
C VAL A 73 -5.94 -1.96 0.18
N ILE A 74 -5.19 -0.87 0.20
CA ILE A 74 -5.52 0.38 -0.49
C ILE A 74 -4.58 0.54 -1.69
N SER A 75 -5.18 0.69 -2.87
CA SER A 75 -4.47 1.20 -4.04
C SER A 75 -4.47 2.72 -4.00
N MET A 76 -3.29 3.33 -4.04
CA MET A 76 -3.12 4.79 -4.05
C MET A 76 -2.33 5.22 -5.29
N PRO A 77 -2.93 5.19 -6.49
CA PRO A 77 -2.24 5.54 -7.73
C PRO A 77 -1.95 7.03 -7.88
N CYS A 78 -2.60 7.93 -7.12
CA CYS A 78 -2.37 9.36 -7.21
C CYS A 78 -2.58 10.04 -5.87
N HIS A 79 -1.48 10.42 -5.25
CA HIS A 79 -1.46 11.10 -3.96
C HIS A 79 -2.13 12.48 -4.02
N GLU A 80 -1.88 13.25 -5.06
CA GLU A 80 -2.38 14.60 -5.24
C GLU A 80 -3.92 14.63 -5.31
N ILE A 81 -4.50 13.68 -6.05
CA ILE A 81 -5.96 13.56 -6.14
C ILE A 81 -6.54 13.10 -4.80
N PHE A 82 -5.87 12.17 -4.11
CA PHE A 82 -6.33 11.70 -2.80
C PHE A 82 -6.30 12.81 -1.75
N ASP A 83 -5.26 13.64 -1.75
CA ASP A 83 -5.12 14.77 -0.84
C ASP A 83 -6.24 15.82 -0.97
N LEU A 84 -6.79 15.97 -2.17
CA LEU A 84 -7.93 16.86 -2.45
C LEU A 84 -9.28 16.29 -2.00
N GLN A 85 -9.36 15.03 -1.60
CA GLN A 85 -10.61 14.45 -1.11
C GLN A 85 -11.01 15.05 0.24
N ASN A 86 -12.32 15.00 0.54
CA ASN A 86 -12.82 15.45 1.84
C ASN A 86 -12.36 14.53 2.98
N ASP A 87 -12.44 15.02 4.21
CA ASP A 87 -11.92 14.32 5.39
C ASP A 87 -12.70 13.03 5.70
N ASN A 88 -13.97 12.95 5.33
CA ASN A 88 -14.77 11.73 5.51
C ASN A 88 -14.20 10.61 4.64
N TYR A 89 -13.97 10.86 3.35
CA TYR A 89 -13.38 9.88 2.44
C TYR A 89 -11.96 9.48 2.87
N LYS A 90 -11.13 10.47 3.23
CA LYS A 90 -9.77 10.17 3.74
C LYS A 90 -9.81 9.28 4.98
N SER A 91 -10.74 9.54 5.91
CA SER A 91 -10.90 8.74 7.13
C SER A 91 -11.48 7.36 6.86
N GLU A 92 -12.32 7.20 5.85
CA GLU A 92 -12.80 5.91 5.38
C GLU A 92 -11.65 5.07 4.82
N ILE A 93 -10.84 5.65 3.92
CA ILE A 93 -9.71 4.97 3.29
C ILE A 93 -8.59 4.69 4.30
N LEU A 94 -8.18 5.70 5.08
CA LEU A 94 -7.10 5.61 6.06
C LEU A 94 -7.65 5.63 7.48
N THR A 95 -8.50 4.65 7.81
CA THR A 95 -9.17 4.52 9.11
C THR A 95 -8.25 4.91 10.28
N LYS A 96 -8.73 5.80 11.14
CA LYS A 96 -7.99 6.25 12.33
C LYS A 96 -7.73 5.07 13.28
N ASN A 97 -6.65 5.17 14.07
CA ASN A 97 -6.27 4.18 15.09
C ASN A 97 -6.00 2.75 14.56
N VAL A 98 -5.80 2.61 13.26
CA VAL A 98 -5.35 1.37 12.63
C VAL A 98 -3.93 1.59 12.12
N MET A 99 -3.02 0.66 12.39
CA MET A 99 -1.64 0.74 11.91
C MET A 99 -1.62 0.76 10.37
N LYS A 100 -0.77 1.60 9.80
CA LYS A 100 -0.64 1.75 8.35
C LYS A 100 0.75 1.36 7.89
N VAL A 101 0.82 0.66 6.79
CA VAL A 101 2.07 0.19 6.19
C VAL A 101 2.06 0.53 4.71
N SER A 102 3.04 1.26 4.24
CA SER A 102 3.25 1.47 2.81
C SER A 102 4.25 0.47 2.25
N ILE A 103 3.99 0.00 1.03
CA ILE A 103 4.82 -0.93 0.28
C ILE A 103 4.93 -0.39 -1.14
N GLU A 104 6.08 0.20 -1.47
CA GLU A 104 6.29 0.83 -2.78
C GLU A 104 7.78 0.85 -3.12
N ALA A 105 8.13 0.46 -4.35
CA ALA A 105 9.51 0.49 -4.83
C ALA A 105 9.99 1.92 -5.15
N SER A 106 9.80 2.83 -4.20
CA SER A 106 10.16 4.24 -4.25
C SER A 106 10.69 4.72 -2.90
N GLU A 107 11.08 5.99 -2.80
CA GLU A 107 11.53 6.63 -1.57
C GLU A 107 10.42 6.62 -0.51
N THR A 108 10.79 6.27 0.75
CA THR A 108 9.82 6.03 1.82
C THR A 108 9.30 7.30 2.50
N GLY A 109 10.03 8.40 2.44
CA GLY A 109 9.74 9.62 3.20
C GLY A 109 8.38 10.22 2.89
N TYR A 110 7.98 10.19 1.63
CA TYR A 110 6.69 10.71 1.21
C TYR A 110 5.50 9.94 1.81
N TRP A 111 5.65 8.63 2.00
CA TRP A 111 4.61 7.77 2.56
C TRP A 111 4.33 8.01 4.03
N LYS A 112 5.28 8.60 4.78
CA LYS A 112 5.12 8.93 6.21
C LYS A 112 3.92 9.84 6.47
N LYS A 113 3.54 10.67 5.49
CA LYS A 113 2.33 11.50 5.54
C LYS A 113 1.06 10.67 5.77
N TYR A 114 0.98 9.46 5.20
CA TYR A 114 -0.19 8.60 5.26
C TYR A 114 -0.08 7.54 6.35
N THR A 115 1.13 7.04 6.59
CA THR A 115 1.36 5.99 7.60
C THR A 115 1.49 6.55 9.02
N GLY A 116 1.89 7.81 9.15
CA GLY A 116 2.12 8.45 10.45
C GLY A 116 3.36 7.90 11.17
N THR A 117 3.52 8.32 12.43
CA THR A 117 4.69 7.96 13.26
C THR A 117 4.69 6.49 13.69
N ASN A 118 3.52 5.89 13.82
CA ASN A 118 3.36 4.49 14.26
C ASN A 118 3.31 3.50 13.09
N GLY A 119 3.36 3.96 11.85
CA GLY A 119 3.35 3.12 10.66
C GLY A 119 4.71 2.54 10.31
N LEU A 120 4.72 1.72 9.27
CA LEU A 120 5.93 1.20 8.63
C LEU A 120 5.94 1.60 7.16
N ASN A 121 7.14 1.83 6.63
CA ASN A 121 7.29 2.16 5.21
C ASN A 121 8.37 1.25 4.63
N PHE A 122 8.00 0.47 3.62
CA PHE A 122 8.90 -0.39 2.87
C PHE A 122 9.12 0.20 1.49
N GLY A 123 10.36 0.51 1.16
CA GLY A 123 10.74 1.19 -0.07
C GLY A 123 12.24 1.15 -0.32
N ILE A 124 12.71 2.09 -1.13
CA ILE A 124 14.11 2.19 -1.56
C ILE A 124 14.60 3.62 -1.29
N ASP A 125 15.32 3.80 -0.18
CA ASP A 125 15.83 5.10 0.27
C ASP A 125 17.26 5.40 -0.23
N GLY A 126 17.61 4.91 -1.38
CA GLY A 126 18.94 5.09 -1.96
C GLY A 126 18.96 4.83 -3.45
N PHE A 127 20.15 4.67 -3.99
CA PHE A 127 20.29 4.35 -5.41
C PHE A 127 19.71 2.98 -5.73
N GLY A 128 18.91 2.91 -6.80
CA GLY A 128 18.42 1.67 -7.36
C GLY A 128 19.54 0.75 -7.86
N LYS A 129 19.18 -0.45 -8.22
CA LYS A 129 20.07 -1.47 -8.78
C LYS A 129 19.57 -1.91 -10.15
N SER A 130 20.48 -2.47 -10.96
CA SER A 130 20.16 -3.06 -12.26
C SER A 130 20.37 -4.56 -12.18
N ALA A 131 19.27 -5.31 -12.12
CA ALA A 131 19.22 -6.78 -12.09
C ALA A 131 17.80 -7.25 -12.46
N PRO A 132 17.51 -8.54 -12.57
CA PRO A 132 16.15 -9.05 -12.62
C PRO A 132 15.34 -8.55 -11.42
N TYR A 133 14.07 -8.19 -11.65
CA TYR A 133 13.27 -7.50 -10.62
C TYR A 133 13.19 -8.26 -9.29
N LYS A 134 13.12 -9.59 -9.33
CA LYS A 134 13.07 -10.42 -8.12
C LYS A 134 14.31 -10.25 -7.26
N ASP A 135 15.49 -10.26 -7.88
CA ASP A 135 16.77 -10.08 -7.18
C ASP A 135 16.87 -8.69 -6.57
N ILE A 136 16.32 -7.67 -7.26
CA ILE A 136 16.25 -6.29 -6.75
C ILE A 136 15.31 -6.21 -5.54
N TYR A 137 14.13 -6.83 -5.62
CA TYR A 137 13.17 -6.82 -4.51
C TYR A 137 13.72 -7.55 -3.28
N ASP A 138 14.38 -8.68 -3.47
CA ASP A 138 15.03 -9.42 -2.38
C ASP A 138 16.20 -8.62 -1.77
N HIS A 139 17.00 -7.96 -2.62
CA HIS A 139 18.10 -7.11 -2.17
C HIS A 139 17.60 -5.96 -1.28
N PHE A 140 16.50 -5.31 -1.65
CA PHE A 140 15.88 -4.23 -0.88
C PHE A 140 14.89 -4.72 0.17
N LYS A 141 14.76 -6.05 0.35
CA LYS A 141 13.84 -6.67 1.31
C LYS A 141 12.36 -6.28 1.09
N LEU A 142 12.01 -5.97 -0.16
CA LEU A 142 10.64 -5.76 -0.62
C LEU A 142 9.99 -7.10 -0.99
N ASN A 143 9.98 -8.03 -0.06
CA ASN A 143 9.37 -9.35 -0.23
C ASN A 143 8.43 -9.69 0.93
N GLU A 144 7.56 -10.67 0.69
CA GLU A 144 6.49 -11.05 1.61
C GLU A 144 7.04 -11.42 2.99
N GLU A 145 8.07 -12.26 3.05
CA GLU A 145 8.64 -12.78 4.29
C GLU A 145 9.17 -11.65 5.20
N ASN A 146 10.01 -10.78 4.64
CA ASN A 146 10.58 -9.68 5.41
C ASN A 146 9.51 -8.71 5.91
N ILE A 147 8.54 -8.36 5.05
CA ILE A 147 7.51 -7.39 5.40
C ILE A 147 6.58 -7.95 6.47
N VAL A 148 6.13 -9.22 6.35
CA VAL A 148 5.31 -9.90 7.37
C VAL A 148 6.05 -9.95 8.71
N ASN A 149 7.32 -10.35 8.72
CA ASN A 149 8.13 -10.41 9.94
C ASN A 149 8.22 -9.03 10.62
N LYS A 150 8.45 -7.96 9.87
CA LYS A 150 8.55 -6.61 10.42
C LYS A 150 7.21 -6.08 10.94
N ILE A 151 6.11 -6.41 10.28
CA ILE A 151 4.76 -6.10 10.78
C ILE A 151 4.52 -6.80 12.11
N ASN A 152 4.80 -8.09 12.20
CA ASN A 152 4.62 -8.90 13.40
C ASN A 152 5.49 -8.38 14.55
N GLU A 153 6.77 -8.09 14.31
CA GLU A 153 7.66 -7.48 15.31
C GLU A 153 7.09 -6.16 15.87
N LYS A 154 6.57 -5.30 14.98
CA LYS A 154 6.00 -4.01 15.38
C LYS A 154 4.72 -4.18 16.21
N MET A 155 3.81 -5.05 15.77
CA MET A 155 2.56 -5.33 16.46
C MET A 155 2.79 -5.99 17.82
N TRP A 156 3.79 -6.87 17.93
CA TRP A 156 4.18 -7.47 19.19
C TRP A 156 4.65 -6.42 20.21
N LYS A 157 5.51 -5.51 19.79
CA LYS A 157 6.00 -4.42 20.65
C LYS A 157 4.88 -3.54 21.17
N GLN A 158 3.91 -3.20 20.30
CA GLN A 158 2.74 -2.38 20.71
C GLN A 158 1.80 -3.07 21.72
N LYS A 159 1.86 -4.40 21.87
CA LYS A 159 1.08 -5.13 22.89
C LYS A 159 1.76 -5.14 24.25
N LEU A 160 3.03 -4.77 24.32
CA LEU A 160 3.83 -4.77 25.55
C LEU A 160 3.91 -3.37 26.20
N GLU A 161 3.51 -2.33 25.45
CA GLU A 161 3.37 -0.95 25.93
C GLU A 161 1.94 -0.66 26.42
#